data_9d6580ab9d2b67e2ec995d285ad5454e
#
_entry.id   9d6580ab9d2b67e2ec995d285ad5454e
#
_cell.length_a   1.000
_cell.length_b   1.000
_cell.length_c   1.000
_cell.angle_alpha   90.00
_cell.angle_beta   90.00
_cell.angle_gamma   90.00
#
_symmetry.space_group_name_H-M   'P 1'
#
loop_
_entity.id
_entity.type
_entity.pdbx_description
1 polymer ?
#
loop_
_entity_poly.entity_id
_entity_poly.type
_entity_poly.pdbx_seq_one_letter_code
_entity_poly.pdbx_strand_id
1 'polypeptide(L)'
;MQKACKNTKKYAEKAENVFLFVYLLFTKLLIYDVHGGDKRIVCCSSCIFQLCSINESDFQLNMNMKRILAIVMLVVVCVAGVSAQNTKANGRKLFNEGRFQEAKPIFKVLFGKSPKSAEYNYWYAACCYETNDTLPGIERMLAFAEEKKVLNAPYYLARIHSDNYDYPAAIDAYERFLKEAKDEERIEYANEALAKIKELLRMMKSTERLCVIDSFVVDKSRFLDVYHCGRDAGKLFMSADYFSDDSYEGVLAMTERGTDIYFQKAVRDDTLQLQKIFHSSKNGSEWSAPLQVKGFDTGGNDAYPFMSADGSTFYFASDGKGSIGGYDIFVTRYDAEEGRFLLPTNVGMPYNSTANDYMLVINEIANLGWFATDRRMPQDKVCIYVFIPNVRKDTYNYELESYDRILSYAWLNSIADTHNNGEAVRRARQQLTMLIYEDTDDDNKGDFTFILDDMTDYHTLRDFRSNEAREMFQEWRVRTVQYVKELGSLEAMRLEYSGATLAQKQRMAPEIRMQEAKLEKECESLLQMEKEIRIIEYKELNR
;
A
#
# COMPACT_ATOMS: atom_id res chain seq x y z
N MET A 1 -34.07 1.43 -78.93
CA MET A 1 -33.09 1.87 -77.89
C MET A 1 -33.66 2.83 -76.80
N GLN A 2 -34.51 3.79 -77.15
CA GLN A 2 -35.03 4.77 -76.11
C GLN A 2 -35.95 4.18 -75.03
N LYS A 3 -36.67 3.07 -75.27
CA LYS A 3 -37.50 2.41 -74.20
C LYS A 3 -36.68 1.60 -73.21
N ALA A 4 -35.53 1.07 -73.60
CA ALA A 4 -34.67 0.35 -72.65
C ALA A 4 -33.94 1.30 -71.66
N CYS A 5 -33.55 2.52 -72.17
CA CYS A 5 -32.89 3.51 -71.33
C CYS A 5 -33.79 4.18 -70.31
N LYS A 6 -35.11 4.28 -70.57
CA LYS A 6 -36.09 4.78 -69.58
C LYS A 6 -36.37 3.78 -68.46
N ASN A 7 -36.35 2.50 -68.76
CA ASN A 7 -36.52 1.48 -67.75
C ASN A 7 -35.34 1.33 -66.82
N THR A 8 -34.11 1.41 -67.35
CA THR A 8 -32.88 1.37 -66.50
C THR A 8 -32.79 2.56 -65.56
N LYS A 9 -33.17 3.78 -65.99
CA LYS A 9 -33.22 4.96 -65.12
C LYS A 9 -34.26 4.81 -63.98
N LYS A 10 -35.43 4.26 -64.30
CA LYS A 10 -36.50 4.02 -63.31
C LYS A 10 -36.15 2.90 -62.30
N TYR A 11 -35.32 1.94 -62.72
CA TYR A 11 -34.79 0.90 -61.79
C TYR A 11 -33.64 1.41 -60.95
N ALA A 12 -32.78 2.32 -61.48
CA ALA A 12 -31.73 2.96 -60.71
C ALA A 12 -32.30 3.90 -59.64
N GLU A 13 -33.29 4.75 -59.96
CA GLU A 13 -33.99 5.61 -58.99
C GLU A 13 -34.72 4.81 -57.89
N LYS A 14 -35.31 3.66 -58.23
CA LYS A 14 -35.94 2.78 -57.25
C LYS A 14 -34.90 2.07 -56.37
N ALA A 15 -33.74 1.72 -56.90
CA ALA A 15 -32.63 1.12 -56.15
C ALA A 15 -31.98 2.13 -55.18
N GLU A 16 -31.78 3.39 -55.61
CA GLU A 16 -31.31 4.48 -54.75
C GLU A 16 -32.28 4.78 -53.60
N ASN A 17 -33.58 4.82 -53.86
CA ASN A 17 -34.58 5.04 -52.81
C ASN A 17 -34.66 3.88 -51.81
N VAL A 18 -34.45 2.64 -52.26
CA VAL A 18 -34.38 1.48 -51.32
C VAL A 18 -33.07 1.51 -50.55
N PHE A 19 -31.97 1.90 -51.16
CA PHE A 19 -30.66 2.04 -50.46
C PHE A 19 -30.72 3.18 -49.46
N LEU A 20 -31.32 4.30 -49.78
CA LEU A 20 -31.54 5.44 -48.89
C LEU A 20 -32.46 5.08 -47.74
N PHE A 21 -33.52 4.28 -47.99
CA PHE A 21 -34.43 3.81 -46.98
C PHE A 21 -33.78 2.80 -46.00
N VAL A 22 -32.99 1.88 -46.51
CA VAL A 22 -32.20 0.94 -45.70
C VAL A 22 -31.14 1.68 -44.92
N TYR A 23 -30.47 2.67 -45.53
CA TYR A 23 -29.47 3.52 -44.87
C TYR A 23 -30.12 4.39 -43.76
N LEU A 24 -31.30 4.96 -44.01
CA LEU A 24 -32.05 5.73 -43.00
C LEU A 24 -32.60 4.85 -41.87
N LEU A 25 -32.96 3.60 -42.16
CA LEU A 25 -33.33 2.61 -41.14
C LEU A 25 -32.11 2.21 -40.31
N PHE A 26 -30.95 2.02 -40.94
CA PHE A 26 -29.70 1.71 -40.23
C PHE A 26 -29.21 2.88 -39.39
N THR A 27 -29.33 4.11 -39.88
CA THR A 27 -28.95 5.31 -39.12
C THR A 27 -29.94 5.63 -38.00
N LYS A 28 -31.24 5.36 -38.17
CA LYS A 28 -32.20 5.46 -37.06
C LYS A 28 -32.09 4.37 -36.00
N LEU A 29 -31.62 3.19 -36.37
CA LEU A 29 -31.26 2.12 -35.41
C LEU A 29 -29.93 2.42 -34.66
N LEU A 30 -29.08 3.30 -35.21
CA LEU A 30 -27.79 3.71 -34.61
C LEU A 30 -27.86 5.00 -33.78
N ILE A 31 -29.00 5.75 -33.82
CA ILE A 31 -29.12 7.08 -33.16
C ILE A 31 -30.04 7.05 -31.91
N TYR A 32 -30.27 5.92 -31.31
CA TYR A 32 -30.88 5.90 -29.96
C TYR A 32 -29.91 5.22 -28.99
N ASP A 33 -29.07 5.97 -28.41
CA ASP A 33 -28.70 6.10 -26.98
C ASP A 33 -27.30 6.74 -26.83
N VAL A 34 -27.29 8.06 -26.70
CA VAL A 34 -26.14 8.82 -26.20
C VAL A 34 -26.55 9.46 -24.87
N HIS A 35 -26.88 8.62 -23.88
CA HIS A 35 -26.82 8.99 -22.49
C HIS A 35 -26.53 7.71 -21.68
N GLY A 36 -25.21 7.48 -21.42
CA GLY A 36 -24.72 6.37 -20.59
C GLY A 36 -23.94 5.33 -21.39
N GLY A 37 -22.74 5.63 -21.74
CA GLY A 37 -21.54 4.79 -21.93
C GLY A 37 -21.59 3.37 -22.50
N ASP A 38 -22.72 2.81 -22.90
CA ASP A 38 -22.81 1.41 -23.34
C ASP A 38 -23.59 1.28 -24.65
N LYS A 39 -22.89 0.96 -25.72
CA LYS A 39 -23.51 0.73 -27.06
C LYS A 39 -24.30 -0.58 -27.07
N ARG A 40 -25.59 -0.53 -26.79
CA ARG A 40 -26.51 -1.67 -26.92
C ARG A 40 -27.40 -1.49 -28.16
N ILE A 41 -27.38 -2.49 -29.04
CA ILE A 41 -28.37 -2.62 -30.11
C ILE A 41 -29.67 -3.11 -29.46
N VAL A 42 -30.61 -2.20 -29.23
CA VAL A 42 -31.95 -2.57 -28.76
C VAL A 42 -32.83 -2.76 -29.98
N CYS A 43 -33.14 -4.01 -30.35
CA CYS A 43 -34.18 -4.31 -31.31
C CYS A 43 -35.55 -3.98 -30.70
N CYS A 44 -36.14 -2.88 -31.12
CA CYS A 44 -37.48 -2.53 -30.71
C CYS A 44 -38.51 -3.39 -31.49
N SER A 45 -39.28 -4.19 -30.77
CA SER A 45 -40.33 -5.05 -31.33
C SER A 45 -41.41 -4.27 -32.15
N SER A 46 -41.58 -2.96 -31.90
CA SER A 46 -42.45 -2.10 -32.67
C SER A 46 -41.98 -1.82 -34.12
N CYS A 47 -40.64 -1.88 -34.37
CA CYS A 47 -40.11 -1.72 -35.74
C CYS A 47 -40.36 -2.96 -36.62
N ILE A 48 -40.41 -4.14 -36.00
CA ILE A 48 -40.71 -5.40 -36.69
C ILE A 48 -42.18 -5.42 -37.12
N PHE A 49 -43.11 -4.90 -36.30
CA PHE A 49 -44.53 -4.82 -36.60
C PHE A 49 -44.84 -3.84 -37.76
N GLN A 50 -44.10 -2.73 -37.89
CA GLN A 50 -44.28 -1.77 -39.00
C GLN A 50 -43.73 -2.32 -40.35
N LEU A 51 -42.80 -3.25 -40.34
CA LEU A 51 -42.29 -3.93 -41.54
C LEU A 51 -43.27 -5.00 -42.06
N CYS A 52 -44.11 -5.56 -41.20
CA CYS A 52 -45.12 -6.58 -41.60
C CYS A 52 -46.45 -5.98 -42.12
N SER A 53 -46.66 -4.65 -42.04
CA SER A 53 -47.91 -4.00 -42.45
C SER A 53 -47.83 -3.34 -43.87
N ILE A 54 -46.77 -3.59 -44.62
CA ILE A 54 -46.66 -3.15 -46.02
C ILE A 54 -47.50 -4.10 -46.88
N ASN A 55 -48.58 -3.61 -47.47
CA ASN A 55 -49.52 -4.35 -48.31
C ASN A 55 -48.79 -5.01 -49.50
N GLU A 56 -49.07 -6.30 -49.72
CA GLU A 56 -48.45 -7.14 -50.77
C GLU A 56 -48.76 -6.68 -52.22
N SER A 57 -49.62 -5.70 -52.44
CA SER A 57 -50.11 -5.34 -53.75
C SER A 57 -49.18 -4.42 -54.59
N ASP A 58 -48.19 -3.75 -53.95
CA ASP A 58 -47.39 -2.74 -54.66
C ASP A 58 -45.89 -3.11 -54.86
N PHE A 59 -45.46 -4.32 -54.48
CA PHE A 59 -44.08 -4.68 -54.56
C PHE A 59 -43.84 -6.01 -55.31
N GLN A 60 -43.88 -6.00 -56.64
CA GLN A 60 -43.25 -7.12 -57.40
C GLN A 60 -41.73 -7.07 -57.25
N LEU A 61 -41.24 -7.62 -56.19
CA LEU A 61 -39.79 -7.79 -55.95
C LEU A 61 -39.26 -8.84 -56.91
N ASN A 62 -38.30 -8.44 -57.76
CA ASN A 62 -37.54 -9.35 -58.60
C ASN A 62 -36.85 -10.41 -57.72
N MET A 63 -36.72 -11.65 -58.18
CA MET A 63 -36.22 -12.81 -57.44
C MET A 63 -34.86 -12.55 -56.78
N ASN A 64 -34.03 -11.67 -57.39
CA ASN A 64 -32.73 -11.27 -56.82
C ASN A 64 -32.88 -10.36 -55.57
N MET A 65 -33.90 -9.49 -55.50
CA MET A 65 -34.15 -8.65 -54.31
C MET A 65 -34.77 -9.47 -53.15
N LYS A 66 -35.56 -10.47 -53.46
CA LYS A 66 -36.05 -11.43 -52.43
C LYS A 66 -34.89 -12.21 -51.79
N ARG A 67 -33.88 -12.59 -52.62
CA ARG A 67 -32.64 -13.23 -52.12
C ARG A 67 -31.77 -12.30 -51.29
N ILE A 68 -31.64 -11.02 -51.70
CA ILE A 68 -30.88 -10.02 -50.90
C ILE A 68 -31.59 -9.74 -49.57
N LEU A 69 -32.92 -9.62 -49.54
CA LEU A 69 -33.67 -9.45 -48.31
C LEU A 69 -33.55 -10.67 -47.37
N ALA A 70 -33.56 -11.87 -47.96
CA ALA A 70 -33.36 -13.12 -47.20
C ALA A 70 -31.96 -13.20 -46.64
N ILE A 71 -30.91 -12.75 -47.39
CA ILE A 71 -29.54 -12.70 -46.91
C ILE A 71 -29.39 -11.66 -45.79
N VAL A 72 -29.97 -10.47 -45.94
CA VAL A 72 -29.98 -9.43 -44.90
C VAL A 72 -30.71 -9.91 -43.63
N MET A 73 -31.86 -10.58 -43.76
CA MET A 73 -32.56 -11.20 -42.67
C MET A 73 -31.71 -12.32 -42.02
N LEU A 74 -31.04 -13.14 -42.79
CA LEU A 74 -30.16 -14.18 -42.30
C LEU A 74 -28.95 -13.57 -41.57
N VAL A 75 -28.36 -12.49 -42.05
CA VAL A 75 -27.29 -11.75 -41.40
C VAL A 75 -27.78 -11.08 -40.10
N VAL A 76 -28.98 -10.50 -40.09
CA VAL A 76 -29.60 -9.93 -38.88
C VAL A 76 -29.90 -11.02 -37.86
N VAL A 77 -30.39 -12.21 -38.30
CA VAL A 77 -30.60 -13.37 -37.43
C VAL A 77 -29.28 -13.96 -36.95
N CYS A 78 -28.23 -13.98 -37.80
CA CYS A 78 -26.89 -14.39 -37.38
C CYS A 78 -26.26 -13.40 -36.39
N VAL A 79 -26.40 -12.10 -36.61
CA VAL A 79 -25.92 -11.06 -35.66
C VAL A 79 -26.75 -11.08 -34.37
N ALA A 80 -28.06 -11.31 -34.43
CA ALA A 80 -28.89 -11.56 -33.24
C ALA A 80 -28.55 -12.89 -32.56
N GLY A 81 -28.17 -13.91 -33.31
CA GLY A 81 -27.70 -15.22 -32.80
C GLY A 81 -26.35 -15.14 -32.10
N VAL A 82 -25.45 -14.25 -32.54
CA VAL A 82 -24.18 -13.97 -31.85
C VAL A 82 -24.40 -13.25 -30.52
N SER A 83 -25.45 -12.44 -30.39
CA SER A 83 -25.87 -11.85 -29.10
C SER A 83 -26.48 -12.90 -28.14
N ALA A 84 -26.87 -14.07 -28.59
CA ALA A 84 -27.46 -15.15 -27.78
C ALA A 84 -26.42 -16.10 -27.15
N GLN A 85 -25.12 -15.93 -27.42
CA GLN A 85 -24.04 -16.74 -26.85
C GLN A 85 -23.54 -16.27 -25.48
N ASN A 86 -24.18 -15.31 -24.82
CA ASN A 86 -24.01 -15.02 -23.40
C ASN A 86 -24.73 -16.09 -22.54
N THR A 87 -24.39 -17.35 -22.77
CA THR A 87 -24.94 -18.46 -22.03
C THR A 87 -24.19 -18.63 -20.70
N LYS A 88 -24.88 -19.12 -19.66
CA LYS A 88 -24.29 -19.55 -18.39
C LYS A 88 -23.03 -20.43 -18.61
N ALA A 89 -23.05 -21.29 -19.61
CA ALA A 89 -21.93 -22.17 -19.95
C ALA A 89 -20.69 -21.38 -20.42
N ASN A 90 -20.88 -20.34 -21.25
CA ASN A 90 -19.77 -19.47 -21.68
C ASN A 90 -19.19 -18.65 -20.50
N GLY A 91 -20.06 -18.09 -19.65
CA GLY A 91 -19.61 -17.39 -18.45
C GLY A 91 -18.77 -18.27 -17.53
N ARG A 92 -19.21 -19.52 -17.29
CA ARG A 92 -18.46 -20.50 -16.48
C ARG A 92 -17.12 -20.89 -17.12
N LYS A 93 -17.10 -21.06 -18.44
CA LYS A 93 -15.87 -21.37 -19.17
C LYS A 93 -14.85 -20.25 -18.99
N LEU A 94 -15.25 -19.00 -19.23
CA LEU A 94 -14.40 -17.83 -19.05
C LEU A 94 -13.90 -17.67 -17.60
N PHE A 95 -14.77 -17.91 -16.63
CA PHE A 95 -14.41 -17.88 -15.22
C PHE A 95 -13.35 -18.94 -14.88
N ASN A 96 -13.52 -20.18 -15.34
CA ASN A 96 -12.56 -21.25 -15.11
C ASN A 96 -11.23 -21.04 -15.85
N GLU A 97 -11.24 -20.25 -16.92
CA GLU A 97 -10.03 -19.81 -17.64
C GLU A 97 -9.34 -18.59 -16.98
N GLY A 98 -9.83 -18.10 -15.82
CA GLY A 98 -9.32 -16.90 -15.16
C GLY A 98 -9.68 -15.57 -15.85
N ARG A 99 -10.53 -15.58 -16.87
CA ARG A 99 -10.96 -14.41 -17.65
C ARG A 99 -12.15 -13.71 -16.99
N PHE A 100 -11.94 -13.27 -15.75
CA PHE A 100 -13.00 -12.73 -14.88
C PHE A 100 -13.64 -11.46 -15.43
N GLN A 101 -12.84 -10.59 -16.08
CA GLN A 101 -13.36 -9.34 -16.69
C GLN A 101 -14.37 -9.62 -17.81
N GLU A 102 -14.20 -10.72 -18.55
CA GLU A 102 -15.12 -11.11 -19.62
C GLU A 102 -16.32 -11.92 -19.11
N ALA A 103 -16.13 -12.69 -18.03
CA ALA A 103 -17.18 -13.46 -17.38
C ALA A 103 -18.18 -12.54 -16.62
N LYS A 104 -17.67 -11.47 -15.97
CA LYS A 104 -18.44 -10.55 -15.13
C LYS A 104 -19.69 -9.96 -15.80
N PRO A 105 -19.64 -9.37 -17.00
CA PRO A 105 -20.84 -8.81 -17.65
C PRO A 105 -21.89 -9.87 -17.96
N ILE A 106 -21.48 -11.12 -18.25
CA ILE A 106 -22.40 -12.23 -18.47
C ILE A 106 -23.18 -12.53 -17.19
N PHE A 107 -22.47 -12.72 -16.08
CA PHE A 107 -23.09 -13.01 -14.78
C PHE A 107 -23.88 -11.85 -14.23
N LYS A 108 -23.48 -10.60 -14.48
CA LYS A 108 -24.28 -9.40 -14.15
C LYS A 108 -25.65 -9.43 -14.79
N VAL A 109 -25.71 -9.78 -16.08
CA VAL A 109 -26.99 -9.91 -16.81
C VAL A 109 -27.84 -11.07 -16.28
N LEU A 110 -27.21 -12.22 -16.00
CA LEU A 110 -27.91 -13.40 -15.45
C LEU A 110 -28.44 -13.12 -14.04
N PHE A 111 -27.65 -12.49 -13.19
CA PHE A 111 -28.07 -12.05 -11.86
C PHE A 111 -29.23 -11.05 -11.95
N GLY A 112 -29.16 -10.04 -12.83
CA GLY A 112 -30.25 -9.07 -13.03
C GLY A 112 -31.56 -9.71 -13.47
N LYS A 113 -31.52 -10.81 -14.27
CA LYS A 113 -32.70 -11.57 -14.68
C LYS A 113 -33.25 -12.46 -13.56
N SER A 114 -32.42 -12.98 -12.68
CA SER A 114 -32.80 -13.91 -11.62
C SER A 114 -32.03 -13.65 -10.32
N PRO A 115 -32.30 -12.55 -9.59
CA PRO A 115 -31.56 -12.17 -8.38
C PRO A 115 -31.66 -13.19 -7.23
N LYS A 116 -32.70 -14.04 -7.26
CA LYS A 116 -32.92 -15.11 -6.27
C LYS A 116 -32.17 -16.41 -6.61
N SER A 117 -31.43 -16.46 -7.70
CA SER A 117 -30.59 -17.62 -8.04
C SER A 117 -29.30 -17.59 -7.22
N ALA A 118 -29.10 -18.54 -6.33
CA ALA A 118 -27.89 -18.68 -5.53
C ALA A 118 -26.63 -18.78 -6.41
N GLU A 119 -26.74 -19.52 -7.50
CA GLU A 119 -25.65 -19.72 -8.46
C GLU A 119 -25.23 -18.44 -9.17
N TYR A 120 -26.20 -17.57 -9.55
CA TYR A 120 -25.88 -16.29 -10.18
C TYR A 120 -25.35 -15.25 -9.19
N ASN A 121 -25.82 -15.29 -7.95
CA ASN A 121 -25.20 -14.53 -6.86
C ASN A 121 -23.74 -14.91 -6.68
N TYR A 122 -23.45 -16.18 -6.59
CA TYR A 122 -22.08 -16.68 -6.46
C TYR A 122 -21.18 -16.24 -7.62
N TRP A 123 -21.55 -16.56 -8.87
CA TRP A 123 -20.70 -16.27 -10.03
C TRP A 123 -20.47 -14.78 -10.22
N TYR A 124 -21.50 -13.95 -10.02
CA TYR A 124 -21.35 -12.51 -10.16
C TYR A 124 -20.48 -11.93 -9.05
N ALA A 125 -20.73 -12.31 -7.80
CA ALA A 125 -19.94 -11.88 -6.65
C ALA A 125 -18.46 -12.32 -6.77
N ALA A 126 -18.21 -13.57 -7.15
CA ALA A 126 -16.86 -14.07 -7.38
C ALA A 126 -16.12 -13.32 -8.49
N CYS A 127 -16.79 -13.02 -9.62
CA CYS A 127 -16.21 -12.17 -10.66
C CYS A 127 -15.90 -10.74 -10.17
N CYS A 128 -16.77 -10.14 -9.37
CA CYS A 128 -16.53 -8.81 -8.80
C CYS A 128 -15.33 -8.84 -7.87
N TYR A 129 -15.21 -9.84 -7.02
CA TYR A 129 -14.06 -10.01 -6.14
C TYR A 129 -12.75 -10.13 -6.94
N GLU A 130 -12.69 -11.05 -7.91
CA GLU A 130 -11.48 -11.28 -8.74
C GLU A 130 -11.11 -10.09 -9.64
N THR A 131 -12.02 -9.15 -9.86
CA THR A 131 -11.77 -7.93 -10.66
C THR A 131 -11.61 -6.68 -9.80
N ASN A 132 -11.46 -6.83 -8.48
CA ASN A 132 -11.36 -5.73 -7.51
C ASN A 132 -12.49 -4.70 -7.65
N ASP A 133 -13.69 -5.16 -8.02
CA ASP A 133 -14.86 -4.29 -8.15
C ASP A 133 -15.57 -4.19 -6.80
N THR A 134 -15.62 -2.99 -6.24
CA THR A 134 -16.31 -2.71 -4.98
C THR A 134 -17.83 -2.79 -5.16
N LEU A 135 -18.37 -4.00 -5.16
CA LEU A 135 -19.79 -4.23 -5.22
C LEU A 135 -20.40 -4.20 -3.80
N PRO A 136 -21.26 -3.21 -3.46
CA PRO A 136 -21.95 -3.22 -2.18
C PRO A 136 -22.78 -4.50 -2.01
N GLY A 137 -22.56 -5.22 -0.90
CA GLY A 137 -23.29 -6.44 -0.58
C GLY A 137 -22.76 -7.72 -1.22
N ILE A 138 -21.52 -7.73 -1.75
CA ILE A 138 -20.84 -8.92 -2.28
C ILE A 138 -20.85 -10.07 -1.26
N GLU A 139 -20.56 -9.77 -0.01
CA GLU A 139 -20.56 -10.73 1.10
C GLU A 139 -21.96 -11.35 1.30
N ARG A 140 -23.02 -10.53 1.28
CA ARG A 140 -24.41 -11.03 1.39
C ARG A 140 -24.78 -11.96 0.24
N MET A 141 -24.31 -11.66 -0.97
CA MET A 141 -24.56 -12.50 -2.14
C MET A 141 -23.90 -13.87 -2.00
N LEU A 142 -22.68 -13.89 -1.47
CA LEU A 142 -21.92 -15.14 -1.22
C LEU A 142 -22.52 -15.92 -0.04
N ALA A 143 -22.89 -15.24 1.04
CA ALA A 143 -23.56 -15.88 2.18
C ALA A 143 -24.92 -16.50 1.77
N PHE A 144 -25.70 -15.81 0.93
CA PHE A 144 -26.91 -16.39 0.35
C PHE A 144 -26.61 -17.60 -0.53
N ALA A 145 -25.54 -17.56 -1.32
CA ALA A 145 -25.12 -18.69 -2.14
C ALA A 145 -24.69 -19.88 -1.29
N GLU A 146 -23.96 -19.66 -0.21
CA GLU A 146 -23.57 -20.68 0.76
C GLU A 146 -24.77 -21.33 1.45
N GLU A 147 -25.73 -20.52 1.94
CA GLU A 147 -27.00 -21.03 2.52
C GLU A 147 -27.71 -22.00 1.58
N LYS A 148 -27.64 -21.75 0.29
CA LYS A 148 -28.20 -22.63 -0.77
C LYS A 148 -27.23 -23.71 -1.26
N LYS A 149 -26.15 -23.96 -0.51
CA LYS A 149 -25.16 -25.05 -0.74
C LYS A 149 -24.36 -24.91 -2.04
N VAL A 150 -24.02 -23.68 -2.44
CA VAL A 150 -23.03 -23.48 -3.51
C VAL A 150 -21.63 -23.71 -2.95
N LEU A 151 -21.00 -24.84 -3.31
CA LEU A 151 -19.78 -25.39 -2.69
C LEU A 151 -18.61 -24.42 -2.56
N ASN A 152 -18.40 -23.54 -3.54
CA ASN A 152 -17.27 -22.63 -3.55
C ASN A 152 -17.60 -21.24 -2.95
N ALA A 153 -18.82 -21.02 -2.44
CA ALA A 153 -19.18 -19.73 -1.82
C ALA A 153 -18.39 -19.47 -0.53
N PRO A 154 -18.17 -20.45 0.38
CA PRO A 154 -17.34 -20.24 1.56
C PRO A 154 -15.89 -19.87 1.26
N TYR A 155 -15.32 -20.34 0.14
CA TYR A 155 -13.98 -19.97 -0.30
C TYR A 155 -13.83 -18.46 -0.52
N TYR A 156 -14.78 -17.84 -1.23
CA TYR A 156 -14.76 -16.40 -1.45
C TYR A 156 -15.14 -15.58 -0.21
N LEU A 157 -16.03 -16.11 0.64
CA LEU A 157 -16.31 -15.51 1.94
C LEU A 157 -15.05 -15.45 2.81
N ALA A 158 -14.31 -16.55 2.86
CA ALA A 158 -13.06 -16.61 3.61
C ALA A 158 -12.03 -15.59 3.13
N ARG A 159 -11.89 -15.43 1.81
CA ARG A 159 -11.01 -14.42 1.22
C ARG A 159 -11.45 -13.00 1.58
N ILE A 160 -12.75 -12.69 1.46
CA ILE A 160 -13.30 -11.38 1.83
C ILE A 160 -13.10 -11.07 3.32
N HIS A 161 -13.38 -12.04 4.20
CA HIS A 161 -13.13 -11.87 5.64
C HIS A 161 -11.63 -11.67 5.93
N SER A 162 -10.76 -12.40 5.23
CA SER A 162 -9.31 -12.22 5.34
C SER A 162 -8.87 -10.81 4.93
N ASP A 163 -9.36 -10.30 3.80
CA ASP A 163 -9.05 -8.97 3.29
C ASP A 163 -9.58 -7.86 4.22
N ASN A 164 -10.67 -8.13 4.92
CA ASN A 164 -11.26 -7.25 5.94
C ASN A 164 -10.65 -7.44 7.33
N TYR A 165 -9.60 -8.26 7.46
CA TYR A 165 -8.95 -8.60 8.72
C TYR A 165 -9.87 -9.27 9.76
N ASP A 166 -11.02 -9.83 9.36
CA ASP A 166 -11.88 -10.65 10.21
C ASP A 166 -11.38 -12.10 10.20
N TYR A 167 -10.26 -12.33 10.87
CA TYR A 167 -9.60 -13.63 10.87
C TYR A 167 -10.44 -14.76 11.47
N PRO A 168 -11.22 -14.56 12.55
CA PRO A 168 -12.10 -15.61 13.06
C PRO A 168 -13.12 -16.07 12.02
N ALA A 169 -13.78 -15.15 11.34
CA ALA A 169 -14.75 -15.48 10.30
C ALA A 169 -14.09 -16.10 9.06
N ALA A 170 -12.87 -15.63 8.69
CA ALA A 170 -12.10 -16.19 7.60
C ALA A 170 -11.71 -17.65 7.88
N ILE A 171 -11.22 -17.97 9.09
CA ILE A 171 -10.88 -19.34 9.52
C ILE A 171 -12.10 -20.25 9.41
N ASP A 172 -13.23 -19.83 10.00
CA ASP A 172 -14.45 -20.63 9.97
C ASP A 172 -14.96 -20.88 8.53
N ALA A 173 -14.89 -19.88 7.67
CA ALA A 173 -15.29 -20.00 6.27
C ALA A 173 -14.35 -20.94 5.48
N TYR A 174 -13.02 -20.85 5.66
CA TYR A 174 -12.08 -21.80 5.04
C TYR A 174 -12.28 -23.24 5.56
N GLU A 175 -12.50 -23.43 6.85
CA GLU A 175 -12.78 -24.76 7.42
C GLU A 175 -14.08 -25.35 6.90
N ARG A 176 -15.12 -24.54 6.67
CA ARG A 176 -16.36 -24.97 6.01
C ARG A 176 -16.12 -25.35 4.56
N PHE A 177 -15.36 -24.56 3.80
CA PHE A 177 -14.99 -24.86 2.42
C PHE A 177 -14.26 -26.19 2.32
N LEU A 178 -13.21 -26.40 3.13
CA LEU A 178 -12.35 -27.59 3.07
C LEU A 178 -13.09 -28.91 3.38
N LYS A 179 -14.21 -28.87 4.13
CA LYS A 179 -15.02 -30.07 4.41
C LYS A 179 -15.66 -30.67 3.18
N GLU A 180 -16.01 -29.86 2.19
CA GLU A 180 -16.77 -30.28 1.01
C GLU A 180 -16.06 -30.00 -0.32
N ALA A 181 -14.88 -29.36 -0.28
CA ALA A 181 -14.11 -28.98 -1.45
C ALA A 181 -13.63 -30.18 -2.26
N LYS A 182 -13.57 -30.01 -3.60
CA LYS A 182 -13.12 -31.03 -4.56
C LYS A 182 -12.08 -30.51 -5.55
N ASP A 183 -11.84 -29.22 -5.56
CA ASP A 183 -10.91 -28.53 -6.43
C ASP A 183 -9.55 -28.51 -5.75
N GLU A 184 -8.60 -29.28 -6.25
CA GLU A 184 -7.29 -29.50 -5.61
C GLU A 184 -6.50 -28.19 -5.49
N GLU A 185 -6.51 -27.34 -6.52
CA GLU A 185 -5.81 -26.05 -6.51
C GLU A 185 -6.37 -25.12 -5.43
N ARG A 186 -7.69 -25.06 -5.30
CA ARG A 186 -8.34 -24.24 -4.25
C ARG A 186 -8.17 -24.83 -2.86
N ILE A 187 -8.09 -26.14 -2.73
CA ILE A 187 -7.81 -26.83 -1.46
C ILE A 187 -6.40 -26.48 -0.99
N GLU A 188 -5.41 -26.55 -1.88
CA GLU A 188 -4.02 -26.18 -1.57
C GLU A 188 -3.94 -24.73 -1.12
N TYR A 189 -4.45 -23.80 -1.92
CA TYR A 189 -4.52 -22.37 -1.56
C TYR A 189 -5.22 -22.13 -0.22
N ALA A 190 -6.38 -22.78 0.00
CA ALA A 190 -7.15 -22.61 1.23
C ALA A 190 -6.41 -23.13 2.47
N ASN A 191 -5.65 -24.22 2.36
CA ASN A 191 -4.84 -24.74 3.44
C ASN A 191 -3.68 -23.79 3.79
N GLU A 192 -2.99 -23.25 2.80
CA GLU A 192 -1.92 -22.27 3.00
C GLU A 192 -2.46 -20.98 3.62
N ALA A 193 -3.55 -20.43 3.05
CA ALA A 193 -4.20 -19.24 3.56
C ALA A 193 -4.69 -19.44 5.00
N LEU A 194 -5.30 -20.58 5.30
CA LEU A 194 -5.79 -20.94 6.63
C LEU A 194 -4.63 -21.01 7.65
N ALA A 195 -3.51 -21.62 7.27
CA ALA A 195 -2.32 -21.70 8.13
C ALA A 195 -1.78 -20.29 8.43
N LYS A 196 -1.66 -19.45 7.40
CA LYS A 196 -1.21 -18.05 7.53
C LYS A 196 -2.16 -17.24 8.42
N ILE A 197 -3.47 -17.34 8.22
CA ILE A 197 -4.46 -16.58 9.00
C ILE A 197 -4.47 -17.03 10.46
N LYS A 198 -4.31 -18.33 10.74
CA LYS A 198 -4.18 -18.83 12.11
C LYS A 198 -2.95 -18.26 12.81
N GLU A 199 -1.85 -18.13 12.09
CA GLU A 199 -0.64 -17.51 12.63
C GLU A 199 -0.82 -16.01 12.86
N LEU A 200 -1.44 -15.27 11.92
CA LEU A 200 -1.80 -13.87 12.08
C LEU A 200 -2.69 -13.65 13.31
N LEU A 201 -3.71 -14.48 13.49
CA LEU A 201 -4.59 -14.41 14.66
C LEU A 201 -3.83 -14.70 15.96
N ARG A 202 -2.89 -15.67 15.95
CA ARG A 202 -2.03 -15.98 17.10
C ARG A 202 -1.16 -14.77 17.47
N MET A 203 -0.52 -14.13 16.48
CA MET A 203 0.29 -12.95 16.71
C MET A 203 -0.54 -11.77 17.19
N MET A 204 -1.72 -11.56 16.60
CA MET A 204 -2.65 -10.50 17.00
C MET A 204 -3.10 -10.67 18.47
N LYS A 205 -3.35 -11.91 18.91
CA LYS A 205 -3.66 -12.20 20.33
C LYS A 205 -2.51 -11.87 21.29
N SER A 206 -1.29 -11.80 20.79
CA SER A 206 -0.07 -11.47 21.54
C SER A 206 0.45 -10.07 21.23
N THR A 207 -0.42 -9.18 20.71
CA THR A 207 -0.05 -7.80 20.39
C THR A 207 0.55 -7.09 21.59
N GLU A 208 1.74 -6.55 21.42
CA GLU A 208 2.45 -5.80 22.46
C GLU A 208 1.83 -4.42 22.66
N ARG A 209 1.77 -3.96 23.89
CA ARG A 209 1.36 -2.59 24.26
C ARG A 209 2.49 -1.62 23.94
N LEU A 210 2.56 -1.22 22.70
CA LEU A 210 3.54 -0.26 22.27
C LEU A 210 3.01 1.16 22.43
N CYS A 211 3.79 2.06 23.02
CA CYS A 211 3.47 3.47 23.07
C CYS A 211 4.17 4.21 21.93
N VAL A 212 3.49 4.41 20.83
CA VAL A 212 4.02 5.13 19.65
C VAL A 212 3.86 6.62 19.87
N ILE A 213 4.96 7.38 19.87
CA ILE A 213 4.96 8.81 20.17
C ILE A 213 4.87 9.70 18.93
N ASP A 214 5.38 9.20 17.78
CA ASP A 214 5.40 9.94 16.51
C ASP A 214 5.49 9.00 15.33
N SER A 215 5.26 9.54 14.12
CA SER A 215 5.46 8.82 12.86
C SER A 215 5.84 9.75 11.72
N PHE A 216 6.70 9.27 10.82
CA PHE A 216 7.21 10.01 9.67
C PHE A 216 6.96 9.21 8.39
N VAL A 217 6.34 9.83 7.39
CA VAL A 217 6.15 9.21 6.06
C VAL A 217 7.15 9.85 5.10
N VAL A 218 8.07 9.04 4.61
CA VAL A 218 9.19 9.48 3.77
C VAL A 218 9.35 8.60 2.54
N ASP A 219 10.21 9.01 1.61
CA ASP A 219 10.62 8.18 0.48
C ASP A 219 11.45 6.99 0.95
N LYS A 220 11.22 5.80 0.39
CA LYS A 220 12.00 4.59 0.73
C LYS A 220 13.51 4.77 0.54
N SER A 221 13.93 5.56 -0.44
CA SER A 221 15.33 5.85 -0.71
C SER A 221 16.00 6.73 0.36
N ARG A 222 15.21 7.43 1.16
CA ARG A 222 15.68 8.40 2.17
C ARG A 222 15.19 8.10 3.57
N PHE A 223 14.76 6.88 3.83
CA PHE A 223 14.12 6.54 5.10
C PHE A 223 15.06 6.66 6.32
N LEU A 224 16.36 6.55 6.13
CA LEU A 224 17.33 6.74 7.21
C LEU A 224 17.44 8.20 7.68
N ASP A 225 17.06 9.16 6.87
CA ASP A 225 17.14 10.60 7.22
C ASP A 225 16.36 10.98 8.49
N VAL A 226 15.40 10.14 8.90
CA VAL A 226 14.58 10.36 10.10
C VAL A 226 14.93 9.43 11.26
N TYR A 227 16.01 8.63 11.14
CA TYR A 227 16.50 7.77 12.22
C TYR A 227 17.50 8.53 13.11
N HIS A 228 16.99 9.52 13.83
CA HIS A 228 17.79 10.27 14.82
C HIS A 228 17.99 9.44 16.09
N CYS A 229 18.75 8.35 15.95
CA CYS A 229 18.89 7.36 17.02
C CYS A 229 19.88 7.77 18.13
N GLY A 230 20.66 8.83 17.92
CA GLY A 230 21.71 9.27 18.82
C GLY A 230 22.92 8.33 18.84
N ARG A 231 24.04 8.81 19.37
CA ARG A 231 25.34 8.10 19.37
C ARG A 231 25.32 6.79 20.17
N ASP A 232 24.51 6.74 21.22
CA ASP A 232 24.41 5.58 22.11
C ASP A 232 23.79 4.34 21.43
N ALA A 233 23.04 4.54 20.33
CA ALA A 233 22.54 3.45 19.50
C ALA A 233 23.48 3.04 18.37
N GLY A 234 24.62 3.72 18.20
CA GLY A 234 25.51 3.52 17.08
C GLY A 234 25.15 4.42 15.89
N LYS A 235 25.57 4.02 14.68
CA LYS A 235 25.34 4.81 13.46
C LYS A 235 24.78 3.94 12.35
N LEU A 236 23.89 4.52 11.57
CA LEU A 236 23.28 3.88 10.40
C LEU A 236 23.76 4.58 9.12
N PHE A 237 24.00 3.81 8.09
CA PHE A 237 24.43 4.32 6.79
C PHE A 237 23.70 3.55 5.67
N MET A 238 23.50 4.18 4.54
CA MET A 238 23.29 3.41 3.31
C MET A 238 24.61 2.70 2.97
N SER A 239 24.54 1.40 2.70
CA SER A 239 25.77 0.60 2.47
C SER A 239 26.56 1.11 1.26
N ALA A 240 25.88 1.51 0.18
CA ALA A 240 26.51 2.08 -1.00
C ALA A 240 27.34 3.34 -0.67
N ASP A 241 26.79 4.24 0.12
CA ASP A 241 27.47 5.48 0.54
C ASP A 241 28.69 5.19 1.42
N TYR A 242 28.53 4.27 2.37
CA TYR A 242 29.62 3.91 3.30
C TYR A 242 30.82 3.28 2.60
N PHE A 243 30.53 2.33 1.68
CA PHE A 243 31.60 1.65 0.93
C PHE A 243 32.04 2.41 -0.33
N SER A 244 31.32 3.47 -0.71
CA SER A 244 31.45 4.17 -2.00
C SER A 244 31.42 3.20 -3.19
N ASP A 245 30.49 2.23 -3.13
CA ASP A 245 30.33 1.15 -4.09
C ASP A 245 28.83 0.76 -4.19
N ASP A 246 28.21 1.09 -5.30
CA ASP A 246 26.79 0.84 -5.60
C ASP A 246 26.42 -0.66 -5.66
N SER A 247 27.43 -1.56 -5.63
CA SER A 247 27.17 -3.01 -5.52
C SER A 247 26.71 -3.45 -4.13
N TYR A 248 26.86 -2.59 -3.12
CA TYR A 248 26.37 -2.82 -1.77
C TYR A 248 24.98 -2.19 -1.62
N GLU A 249 23.97 -3.02 -1.45
CA GLU A 249 22.60 -2.58 -1.25
C GLU A 249 22.23 -2.50 0.23
N GLY A 250 21.19 -1.71 0.56
CA GLY A 250 20.56 -1.65 1.87
C GLY A 250 21.34 -0.89 2.93
N VAL A 251 21.23 -1.34 4.17
CA VAL A 251 21.70 -0.60 5.35
C VAL A 251 22.92 -1.27 5.98
N LEU A 252 23.86 -0.42 6.41
CA LEU A 252 24.95 -0.77 7.30
C LEU A 252 24.67 -0.17 8.68
N ALA A 253 24.73 -1.00 9.71
CA ALA A 253 24.69 -0.57 11.11
C ALA A 253 26.08 -0.72 11.75
N MET A 254 26.58 0.38 12.30
CA MET A 254 27.81 0.44 13.09
C MET A 254 27.43 0.47 14.56
N THR A 255 28.08 -0.37 15.37
CA THR A 255 27.86 -0.38 16.81
C THR A 255 28.27 0.93 17.48
N GLU A 256 27.75 1.22 18.66
CA GLU A 256 28.03 2.41 19.48
C GLU A 256 29.53 2.69 19.61
N ARG A 257 30.33 1.64 19.82
CA ARG A 257 31.81 1.75 19.97
C ARG A 257 32.57 2.01 18.66
N GLY A 258 31.87 1.86 17.52
CA GLY A 258 32.47 1.99 16.20
C GLY A 258 33.51 0.89 15.88
N THR A 259 33.42 -0.24 16.59
CA THR A 259 34.34 -1.38 16.44
C THR A 259 33.80 -2.47 15.53
N ASP A 260 32.49 -2.49 15.31
CA ASP A 260 31.82 -3.55 14.56
C ASP A 260 30.80 -2.96 13.60
N ILE A 261 30.74 -3.51 12.39
CA ILE A 261 29.74 -3.17 11.40
C ILE A 261 29.00 -4.43 10.96
N TYR A 262 27.71 -4.27 10.81
CA TYR A 262 26.80 -5.28 10.26
C TYR A 262 26.12 -4.72 9.01
N PHE A 263 26.12 -5.48 7.92
CA PHE A 263 25.53 -5.04 6.67
C PHE A 263 25.04 -6.22 5.85
N GLN A 264 24.12 -5.96 4.94
CA GLN A 264 23.63 -6.98 4.02
C GLN A 264 24.50 -7.06 2.76
N LYS A 265 24.64 -8.25 2.24
CA LYS A 265 25.35 -8.51 0.99
C LYS A 265 24.69 -9.64 0.24
N ALA A 266 24.61 -9.50 -1.08
CA ALA A 266 24.10 -10.54 -1.96
C ALA A 266 25.03 -11.76 -1.97
N VAL A 267 24.49 -12.93 -1.69
CA VAL A 267 25.15 -14.23 -1.81
C VAL A 267 24.44 -15.00 -2.91
N ARG A 268 25.21 -15.52 -3.84
CA ARG A 268 24.68 -16.33 -4.93
C ARG A 268 24.86 -17.81 -4.58
N ASP A 269 23.74 -18.50 -4.44
CA ASP A 269 23.69 -19.96 -4.45
C ASP A 269 23.39 -20.44 -5.88
N ASP A 270 23.47 -21.74 -6.16
CA ASP A 270 23.34 -22.31 -7.50
C ASP A 270 22.06 -21.89 -8.26
N THR A 271 21.01 -21.52 -7.53
CA THR A 271 19.68 -21.20 -8.09
C THR A 271 19.12 -19.82 -7.73
N LEU A 272 19.54 -19.22 -6.62
CA LEU A 272 18.96 -17.99 -6.08
C LEU A 272 20.06 -17.02 -5.66
N GLN A 273 19.78 -15.73 -5.80
CA GLN A 273 20.58 -14.66 -5.19
C GLN A 273 19.81 -14.15 -3.98
N LEU A 274 20.35 -14.34 -2.78
CA LEU A 274 19.73 -13.93 -1.53
C LEU A 274 20.60 -12.90 -0.83
N GLN A 275 19.98 -11.95 -0.15
CA GLN A 275 20.65 -11.04 0.76
C GLN A 275 20.94 -11.79 2.07
N LYS A 276 22.18 -11.71 2.56
CA LYS A 276 22.60 -12.27 3.84
C LYS A 276 23.36 -11.23 4.65
N ILE A 277 23.35 -11.36 5.96
CA ILE A 277 24.01 -10.42 6.86
C ILE A 277 25.46 -10.82 7.05
N PHE A 278 26.33 -9.84 6.91
CA PHE A 278 27.77 -9.93 7.13
C PHE A 278 28.19 -9.03 8.29
N HIS A 279 29.26 -9.42 8.94
CA HIS A 279 29.90 -8.72 10.03
C HIS A 279 31.35 -8.48 9.71
N SER A 280 31.88 -7.31 10.10
CA SER A 280 33.28 -6.98 10.05
C SER A 280 33.65 -6.22 11.32
N SER A 281 34.78 -6.59 11.94
CA SER A 281 35.30 -5.94 13.14
C SER A 281 36.48 -5.05 12.79
N LYS A 282 36.65 -3.97 13.53
CA LYS A 282 37.75 -3.05 13.38
C LYS A 282 39.00 -3.57 14.11
N ASN A 283 40.10 -3.71 13.40
CA ASN A 283 41.36 -4.11 13.96
C ASN A 283 42.40 -2.97 13.78
N GLY A 284 42.55 -2.16 14.80
CA GLY A 284 43.29 -0.89 14.71
C GLY A 284 42.55 0.12 13.83
N SER A 285 43.14 0.48 12.68
CA SER A 285 42.54 1.39 11.70
C SER A 285 41.81 0.67 10.55
N GLU A 286 41.96 -0.64 10.44
CA GLU A 286 41.45 -1.42 9.29
C GLU A 286 40.26 -2.32 9.69
N TRP A 287 39.33 -2.52 8.77
CA TRP A 287 38.26 -3.49 8.93
C TRP A 287 38.71 -4.90 8.55
N SER A 288 38.29 -5.90 9.32
CA SER A 288 38.49 -7.30 8.96
C SER A 288 37.75 -7.66 7.66
N ALA A 289 38.18 -8.74 7.01
CA ALA A 289 37.40 -9.29 5.92
C ALA A 289 35.97 -9.63 6.40
N PRO A 290 34.93 -9.26 5.63
CA PRO A 290 33.55 -9.54 6.00
C PRO A 290 33.26 -11.04 6.13
N LEU A 291 32.65 -11.45 7.23
CA LEU A 291 32.23 -12.82 7.49
C LEU A 291 30.72 -12.87 7.57
N GLN A 292 30.10 -13.84 6.90
CA GLN A 292 28.65 -14.06 7.04
C GLN A 292 28.33 -14.43 8.49
N VAL A 293 27.31 -13.80 9.04
CA VAL A 293 26.79 -14.07 10.38
C VAL A 293 26.33 -15.53 10.49
N LYS A 294 26.68 -16.19 11.58
CA LYS A 294 26.35 -17.60 11.84
C LYS A 294 25.30 -17.75 12.93
N GLY A 295 24.55 -18.84 12.88
CA GLY A 295 23.61 -19.25 13.93
C GLY A 295 22.16 -19.27 13.47
N PHE A 296 21.82 -18.52 12.42
CA PHE A 296 20.51 -18.60 11.81
C PHE A 296 20.59 -18.58 10.30
N ASP A 297 19.63 -19.25 9.67
CA ASP A 297 19.33 -19.18 8.26
C ASP A 297 17.80 -19.27 8.13
N THR A 298 17.19 -18.19 7.71
CA THR A 298 15.73 -18.13 7.55
C THR A 298 15.25 -18.78 6.25
N GLY A 299 16.17 -19.08 5.34
CA GLY A 299 15.87 -19.57 3.98
C GLY A 299 15.42 -18.48 3.01
N GLY A 300 15.34 -17.22 3.45
CA GLY A 300 15.01 -16.05 2.66
C GLY A 300 16.12 -15.01 2.66
N ASN A 301 15.74 -13.78 2.30
CA ASN A 301 16.60 -12.61 2.44
C ASN A 301 16.67 -12.22 3.91
N ASP A 302 17.88 -11.96 4.40
CA ASP A 302 18.16 -11.43 5.73
C ASP A 302 18.85 -10.06 5.56
N ALA A 303 18.22 -9.00 6.08
CA ALA A 303 18.59 -7.61 5.80
C ALA A 303 18.35 -6.68 7.01
N TYR A 304 18.69 -5.41 6.89
CA TYR A 304 18.44 -4.38 7.89
C TYR A 304 18.92 -4.75 9.30
N PRO A 305 20.21 -5.07 9.45
CA PRO A 305 20.78 -5.50 10.71
C PRO A 305 20.87 -4.35 11.72
N PHE A 306 20.67 -4.65 13.00
CA PHE A 306 20.93 -3.75 14.11
C PHE A 306 21.39 -4.52 15.34
N MET A 307 22.55 -4.16 15.89
CA MET A 307 23.07 -4.68 17.15
C MET A 307 22.75 -3.69 18.27
N SER A 308 22.07 -4.14 19.32
CA SER A 308 21.80 -3.33 20.52
C SER A 308 23.10 -2.98 21.25
N ALA A 309 23.07 -1.89 22.02
CA ALA A 309 24.24 -1.44 22.81
C ALA A 309 24.69 -2.48 23.88
N ASP A 310 23.83 -3.44 24.23
CA ASP A 310 24.16 -4.56 25.11
C ASP A 310 25.17 -5.55 24.47
N GLY A 311 25.45 -5.43 23.18
CA GLY A 311 26.38 -6.27 22.42
C GLY A 311 25.91 -7.73 22.25
N SER A 312 24.68 -8.05 22.63
CA SER A 312 24.12 -9.41 22.55
C SER A 312 22.81 -9.50 21.80
N THR A 313 21.93 -8.52 21.94
CA THR A 313 20.63 -8.49 21.28
C THR A 313 20.77 -7.95 19.85
N PHE A 314 20.32 -8.75 18.90
CA PHE A 314 20.45 -8.44 17.48
C PHE A 314 19.10 -8.48 16.77
N TYR A 315 18.77 -7.40 16.10
CA TYR A 315 17.56 -7.26 15.28
C TYR A 315 17.92 -7.28 13.81
N PHE A 316 17.05 -7.87 13.00
CA PHE A 316 17.18 -7.86 11.55
C PHE A 316 15.80 -8.09 10.92
N ALA A 317 15.67 -7.86 9.62
CA ALA A 317 14.46 -8.18 8.89
C ALA A 317 14.69 -9.38 7.95
N SER A 318 13.68 -10.23 7.80
CA SER A 318 13.74 -11.36 6.88
C SER A 318 12.37 -11.65 6.25
N ASP A 319 12.39 -12.07 4.97
CA ASP A 319 11.23 -12.59 4.26
C ASP A 319 11.17 -14.14 4.27
N GLY A 320 12.04 -14.76 5.04
CA GLY A 320 12.16 -16.21 5.15
C GLY A 320 11.15 -16.84 6.10
N LYS A 321 11.49 -18.04 6.56
CA LYS A 321 10.62 -18.85 7.43
C LYS A 321 10.26 -18.11 8.73
N GLY A 322 8.95 -18.01 8.99
CA GLY A 322 8.41 -17.32 10.17
C GLY A 322 7.99 -15.89 9.90
N SER A 323 8.19 -15.38 8.67
CA SER A 323 7.59 -14.13 8.22
C SER A 323 6.10 -14.31 7.93
N ILE A 324 5.31 -13.29 8.27
CA ILE A 324 3.86 -13.23 8.01
C ILE A 324 3.52 -12.31 6.84
N GLY A 325 4.43 -11.38 6.52
CA GLY A 325 4.30 -10.41 5.43
C GLY A 325 5.30 -10.65 4.30
N GLY A 326 5.94 -9.57 3.90
CA GLY A 326 7.19 -9.60 3.16
C GLY A 326 8.36 -9.72 4.14
N TYR A 327 9.17 -8.65 4.29
CA TYR A 327 10.10 -8.58 5.39
C TYR A 327 9.38 -8.42 6.72
N ASP A 328 9.73 -9.26 7.69
CA ASP A 328 9.35 -9.14 9.09
C ASP A 328 10.59 -8.90 9.95
N ILE A 329 10.44 -8.19 11.06
CA ILE A 329 11.50 -7.96 12.03
C ILE A 329 11.62 -9.18 12.94
N PHE A 330 12.86 -9.65 13.08
CA PHE A 330 13.24 -10.74 13.97
C PHE A 330 14.25 -10.25 15.01
N VAL A 331 14.25 -10.94 16.14
CA VAL A 331 15.24 -10.75 17.21
C VAL A 331 15.94 -12.05 17.51
N THR A 332 17.26 -11.97 17.73
CA THR A 332 18.07 -13.07 18.22
C THR A 332 19.09 -12.56 19.24
N ARG A 333 19.83 -13.45 19.83
CA ARG A 333 20.91 -13.13 20.77
C ARG A 333 22.22 -13.80 20.36
N TYR A 334 23.31 -13.08 20.53
CA TYR A 334 24.65 -13.62 20.34
C TYR A 334 25.05 -14.45 21.56
N ASP A 335 25.44 -15.68 21.31
CA ASP A 335 26.02 -16.59 22.29
C ASP A 335 27.53 -16.50 22.18
N ALA A 336 28.15 -15.84 23.16
CA ALA A 336 29.61 -15.63 23.18
C ALA A 336 30.39 -16.93 23.44
N GLU A 337 29.81 -17.95 24.08
CA GLU A 337 30.47 -19.23 24.33
C GLU A 337 30.54 -20.05 23.04
N GLU A 338 29.47 -20.07 22.25
CA GLU A 338 29.43 -20.79 20.97
C GLU A 338 29.89 -19.95 19.77
N GLY A 339 30.05 -18.65 19.94
CA GLY A 339 30.51 -17.72 18.88
C GLY A 339 29.50 -17.60 17.72
N ARG A 340 28.19 -17.73 18.01
CA ARG A 340 27.13 -17.68 17.03
C ARG A 340 25.85 -17.05 17.61
N PHE A 341 24.96 -16.64 16.73
CA PHE A 341 23.63 -16.23 17.15
C PHE A 341 22.70 -17.44 17.40
N LEU A 342 21.76 -17.26 18.30
CA LEU A 342 20.70 -18.24 18.57
C LEU A 342 19.64 -18.20 17.44
N LEU A 343 18.69 -19.15 17.49
CA LEU A 343 17.57 -19.15 16.54
C LEU A 343 16.73 -17.87 16.73
N PRO A 344 16.44 -17.13 15.66
CA PRO A 344 15.69 -15.90 15.74
C PRO A 344 14.20 -16.15 16.03
N THR A 345 13.59 -15.17 16.66
CA THR A 345 12.16 -15.14 16.95
C THR A 345 11.54 -13.91 16.30
N ASN A 346 10.43 -14.08 15.60
CA ASN A 346 9.64 -12.97 15.08
C ASN A 346 9.16 -12.09 16.25
N VAL A 347 9.38 -10.78 16.19
CA VAL A 347 9.05 -9.86 17.30
C VAL A 347 7.53 -9.75 17.52
N GLY A 348 6.74 -10.02 16.48
CA GLY A 348 5.29 -10.02 16.53
C GLY A 348 4.66 -8.65 16.29
N MET A 349 3.35 -8.56 16.56
CA MET A 349 2.59 -7.32 16.41
C MET A 349 2.76 -6.42 17.65
N PRO A 350 2.78 -5.09 17.47
CA PRO A 350 2.47 -4.33 16.26
C PRO A 350 3.67 -4.04 15.36
N TYR A 351 4.87 -4.51 15.67
CA TYR A 351 6.06 -4.26 14.84
C TYR A 351 5.87 -4.85 13.44
N ASN A 352 5.49 -6.12 13.38
CA ASN A 352 5.26 -6.85 12.12
C ASN A 352 3.80 -6.83 11.67
N SER A 353 3.61 -6.89 10.36
CA SER A 353 2.32 -6.86 9.68
C SER A 353 2.33 -7.78 8.45
N THR A 354 1.29 -7.73 7.62
CA THR A 354 1.26 -8.43 6.33
C THR A 354 2.01 -7.69 5.20
N ALA A 355 2.63 -6.55 5.50
CA ALA A 355 3.45 -5.75 4.58
C ALA A 355 4.94 -6.03 4.82
N ASN A 356 5.83 -5.11 4.42
CA ASN A 356 7.23 -5.17 4.79
C ASN A 356 7.48 -4.32 6.05
N ASP A 357 8.08 -4.93 7.04
CA ASP A 357 8.43 -4.31 8.31
C ASP A 357 9.93 -4.54 8.55
N TYR A 358 10.70 -3.49 8.81
CA TYR A 358 12.14 -3.57 8.83
C TYR A 358 12.80 -2.46 9.65
N MET A 359 14.10 -2.55 9.82
CA MET A 359 14.97 -1.55 10.47
C MET A 359 14.49 -1.15 11.87
N LEU A 360 14.40 -2.11 12.78
CA LEU A 360 14.15 -1.83 14.20
C LEU A 360 15.47 -1.37 14.86
N VAL A 361 15.41 -0.20 15.47
CA VAL A 361 16.50 0.38 16.25
C VAL A 361 15.99 0.74 17.63
N ILE A 362 16.76 0.50 18.67
CA ILE A 362 16.45 0.87 20.05
C ILE A 362 17.65 1.61 20.66
N ASN A 363 17.40 2.84 21.12
CA ASN A 363 18.30 3.55 22.00
C ASN A 363 17.82 3.37 23.45
N GLU A 364 18.48 2.52 24.22
CA GLU A 364 18.12 2.20 25.60
C GLU A 364 18.30 3.39 26.55
N ILE A 365 19.32 4.22 26.30
CA ILE A 365 19.65 5.40 27.12
C ILE A 365 18.58 6.48 26.91
N ALA A 366 18.24 6.78 25.67
CA ALA A 366 17.18 7.72 25.33
C ALA A 366 15.77 7.15 25.61
N ASN A 367 15.66 5.85 25.82
CA ASN A 367 14.40 5.11 25.96
C ASN A 367 13.46 5.36 24.77
N LEU A 368 14.01 5.30 23.58
CA LEU A 368 13.31 5.47 22.30
C LEU A 368 13.65 4.32 21.35
N GLY A 369 12.68 3.98 20.51
CA GLY A 369 12.87 3.03 19.42
C GLY A 369 12.23 3.52 18.13
N TRP A 370 12.74 3.01 17.00
CA TRP A 370 12.27 3.30 15.66
C TRP A 370 12.08 2.00 14.89
N PHE A 371 11.06 1.91 14.07
CA PHE A 371 10.95 0.87 13.06
C PHE A 371 10.24 1.39 11.82
N ALA A 372 10.60 0.83 10.67
CA ALA A 372 10.04 1.18 9.38
C ALA A 372 9.01 0.14 8.93
N THR A 373 7.97 0.60 8.24
CA THR A 373 6.93 -0.25 7.67
C THR A 373 6.34 0.38 6.41
N ASP A 374 6.03 -0.43 5.40
CA ASP A 374 5.29 0.06 4.25
C ASP A 374 3.79 -0.30 4.30
N ARG A 375 3.29 -0.76 5.47
CA ARG A 375 1.86 -1.02 5.68
C ARG A 375 1.02 0.21 5.31
N ARG A 376 0.06 0.04 4.42
CA ARG A 376 -0.84 1.11 3.96
C ARG A 376 -0.14 2.31 3.32
N MET A 377 1.10 2.15 2.86
CA MET A 377 1.85 3.19 2.19
C MET A 377 1.81 3.00 0.66
N PRO A 378 1.93 4.08 -0.13
CA PRO A 378 2.27 3.98 -1.55
C PRO A 378 3.57 3.22 -1.77
N GLN A 379 3.77 2.67 -2.97
CA GLN A 379 4.90 1.77 -3.28
C GLN A 379 6.28 2.38 -3.01
N ASP A 380 6.42 3.70 -3.19
CA ASP A 380 7.65 4.49 -3.02
C ASP A 380 7.82 5.08 -1.62
N LYS A 381 6.83 4.93 -0.74
CA LYS A 381 6.82 5.50 0.60
C LYS A 381 6.98 4.44 1.68
N VAL A 382 7.45 4.89 2.84
CA VAL A 382 7.55 4.12 4.06
C VAL A 382 7.18 5.00 5.25
N CYS A 383 6.56 4.41 6.25
CA CYS A 383 6.27 5.05 7.52
C CYS A 383 7.29 4.57 8.57
N ILE A 384 7.92 5.50 9.26
CA ILE A 384 8.77 5.21 10.41
C ILE A 384 8.00 5.58 11.67
N TYR A 385 7.75 4.62 12.53
CA TYR A 385 7.18 4.84 13.85
C TYR A 385 8.27 5.04 14.89
N VAL A 386 8.09 6.05 15.75
CA VAL A 386 8.92 6.27 16.94
C VAL A 386 8.14 5.90 18.18
N PHE A 387 8.73 5.12 19.06
CA PHE A 387 8.02 4.54 20.19
C PHE A 387 8.86 4.50 21.48
N ILE A 388 8.19 4.31 22.61
CA ILE A 388 8.83 4.03 23.91
C ILE A 388 8.98 2.52 24.04
N PRO A 389 10.20 1.97 24.08
CA PRO A 389 10.41 0.53 24.25
C PRO A 389 9.93 0.03 25.61
N ASN A 390 9.36 -1.16 25.63
CA ASN A 390 9.02 -1.83 26.89
C ASN A 390 10.25 -2.55 27.45
N VAL A 391 10.53 -2.37 28.73
CA VAL A 391 11.59 -3.12 29.43
C VAL A 391 11.31 -4.63 29.45
N ARG A 392 10.03 -5.00 29.49
CA ARG A 392 9.53 -6.38 29.35
C ARG A 392 8.34 -6.36 28.43
N LYS A 393 8.20 -7.39 27.60
CA LYS A 393 7.05 -7.54 26.72
C LYS A 393 5.76 -7.49 27.54
N ASP A 394 4.97 -6.45 27.33
CA ASP A 394 3.62 -6.24 27.88
C ASP A 394 2.60 -6.36 26.76
N THR A 395 1.62 -7.23 26.89
CA THR A 395 0.64 -7.50 25.84
C THR A 395 -0.76 -7.11 26.26
N TYR A 396 -1.60 -6.76 25.29
CA TYR A 396 -3.02 -6.58 25.53
C TYR A 396 -3.67 -7.90 25.94
N ASN A 397 -4.65 -7.84 26.84
CA ASN A 397 -5.43 -9.03 27.18
C ASN A 397 -6.54 -9.23 26.15
N TYR A 398 -6.34 -10.15 25.23
CA TYR A 398 -7.28 -10.47 24.16
C TYR A 398 -8.68 -10.88 24.66
N GLU A 399 -8.79 -11.44 25.86
CA GLU A 399 -10.08 -11.87 26.43
C GLU A 399 -10.89 -10.71 27.03
N LEU A 400 -10.22 -9.62 27.40
CA LEU A 400 -10.84 -8.44 28.00
C LEU A 400 -11.11 -7.32 27.00
N GLU A 401 -10.39 -7.29 25.90
CA GLU A 401 -10.54 -6.28 24.85
C GLU A 401 -11.45 -6.79 23.72
N SER A 402 -12.14 -5.89 23.04
CA SER A 402 -12.87 -6.26 21.82
C SER A 402 -11.90 -6.61 20.70
N TYR A 403 -12.33 -7.47 19.77
CA TYR A 403 -11.56 -7.83 18.58
C TYR A 403 -11.10 -6.59 17.80
N ASP A 404 -12.00 -5.64 17.55
CA ASP A 404 -11.71 -4.42 16.79
C ASP A 404 -10.65 -3.54 17.47
N ARG A 405 -10.62 -3.50 18.81
CA ARG A 405 -9.59 -2.76 19.55
C ARG A 405 -8.23 -3.44 19.44
N ILE A 406 -8.17 -4.75 19.60
CA ILE A 406 -6.92 -5.51 19.41
C ILE A 406 -6.43 -5.36 17.98
N LEU A 407 -7.33 -5.45 17.00
CA LEU A 407 -7.00 -5.21 15.60
C LEU A 407 -6.43 -3.80 15.38
N SER A 408 -7.07 -2.78 15.98
CA SER A 408 -6.57 -1.39 15.89
C SER A 408 -5.17 -1.23 16.46
N TYR A 409 -4.87 -1.87 17.60
CA TYR A 409 -3.54 -1.85 18.20
C TYR A 409 -2.51 -2.62 17.39
N ALA A 410 -2.86 -3.81 16.90
CA ALA A 410 -1.98 -4.65 16.09
C ALA A 410 -1.58 -3.96 14.77
N TRP A 411 -2.51 -3.22 14.17
CA TRP A 411 -2.32 -2.51 12.91
C TRP A 411 -1.87 -1.05 13.05
N LEU A 412 -1.78 -0.54 14.28
CA LEU A 412 -1.49 0.87 14.58
C LEU A 412 -2.42 1.82 13.79
N ASN A 413 -3.73 1.58 13.86
CA ASN A 413 -4.72 2.39 13.16
C ASN A 413 -4.76 3.83 13.67
N SER A 414 -4.43 4.03 14.95
CA SER A 414 -4.34 5.33 15.61
C SER A 414 -3.17 5.32 16.59
N ILE A 415 -2.22 6.22 16.41
CA ILE A 415 -1.12 6.42 17.36
C ILE A 415 -1.66 6.89 18.71
N ALA A 416 -2.66 7.77 18.71
CA ALA A 416 -3.25 8.31 19.93
C ALA A 416 -3.84 7.22 20.85
N ASP A 417 -4.36 6.14 20.25
CA ASP A 417 -4.92 5.01 21.02
C ASP A 417 -3.85 4.20 21.76
N THR A 418 -2.59 4.33 21.38
CA THR A 418 -1.45 3.69 22.06
C THR A 418 -0.99 4.46 23.30
N HIS A 419 -1.44 5.70 23.49
CA HIS A 419 -1.02 6.56 24.59
C HIS A 419 -1.75 6.20 25.89
N ASN A 420 -1.07 5.53 26.79
CA ASN A 420 -1.57 5.21 28.13
C ASN A 420 -1.07 6.17 29.22
N ASN A 421 0.00 6.94 28.96
CA ASN A 421 0.61 7.89 29.87
C ASN A 421 1.09 9.15 29.11
N GLY A 422 0.28 10.21 29.16
CA GLY A 422 0.58 11.47 28.44
C GLY A 422 1.87 12.17 28.91
N GLU A 423 2.30 11.96 30.17
CA GLU A 423 3.57 12.52 30.66
C GLU A 423 4.77 11.75 30.08
N ALA A 424 4.68 10.43 29.95
CA ALA A 424 5.72 9.63 29.32
C ALA A 424 5.87 10.02 27.82
N VAL A 425 4.75 10.17 27.11
CA VAL A 425 4.73 10.62 25.71
C VAL A 425 5.39 12.00 25.54
N ARG A 426 5.05 12.95 26.42
CA ARG A 426 5.66 14.28 26.40
C ARG A 426 7.17 14.25 26.61
N ARG A 427 7.64 13.49 27.63
CA ARG A 427 9.08 13.30 27.90
C ARG A 427 9.80 12.65 26.72
N ALA A 428 9.22 11.62 26.15
CA ALA A 428 9.77 10.91 25.01
C ALA A 428 9.88 11.82 23.76
N ARG A 429 8.88 12.66 23.49
CA ARG A 429 8.94 13.65 22.41
C ARG A 429 10.00 14.73 22.66
N GLN A 430 10.18 15.17 23.90
CA GLN A 430 11.27 16.09 24.25
C GLN A 430 12.64 15.42 24.01
N GLN A 431 12.79 14.14 24.38
CA GLN A 431 14.02 13.39 24.15
C GLN A 431 14.29 13.21 22.65
N LEU A 432 13.27 12.86 21.86
CA LEU A 432 13.38 12.78 20.40
C LEU A 432 13.86 14.13 19.82
N THR A 433 13.28 15.23 20.27
CA THR A 433 13.71 16.56 19.84
C THR A 433 15.18 16.83 20.17
N MET A 434 15.65 16.41 21.36
CA MET A 434 17.08 16.56 21.72
C MET A 434 17.98 15.74 20.81
N LEU A 435 17.61 14.48 20.50
CA LEU A 435 18.38 13.64 19.59
C LEU A 435 18.46 14.22 18.17
N ILE A 436 17.38 14.78 17.66
CA ILE A 436 17.36 15.49 16.38
C ILE A 436 18.37 16.65 16.38
N TYR A 437 18.46 17.36 17.51
CA TYR A 437 19.45 18.46 17.67
C TYR A 437 20.89 17.94 17.76
N GLU A 438 21.12 16.89 18.53
CA GLU A 438 22.45 16.29 18.67
C GLU A 438 22.98 15.79 17.34
N ASP A 439 22.14 15.14 16.53
CA ASP A 439 22.53 14.69 15.19
C ASP A 439 22.88 15.87 14.28
N THR A 440 22.12 16.98 14.36
CA THR A 440 22.42 18.20 13.59
C THR A 440 23.69 18.92 14.08
N ASP A 441 24.08 18.78 15.35
CA ASP A 441 25.32 19.33 15.91
C ASP A 441 26.56 18.44 15.65
N ASP A 442 26.42 17.11 15.58
CA ASP A 442 27.51 16.18 15.27
C ASP A 442 27.87 16.17 13.78
N ASP A 443 26.92 16.48 12.92
CA ASP A 443 27.10 16.78 11.50
C ASP A 443 27.92 18.06 11.24
N ASN A 444 28.55 18.66 12.25
CA ASN A 444 29.56 19.71 12.11
C ASN A 444 30.82 19.28 11.33
N LYS A 445 30.73 18.19 10.58
CA LYS A 445 31.73 17.75 9.57
C LYS A 445 31.17 17.65 8.14
N GLY A 446 29.89 17.84 7.94
CA GLY A 446 29.16 18.08 6.70
C GLY A 446 27.76 18.50 7.12
N ASP A 447 27.58 19.73 7.36
CA ASP A 447 26.78 20.36 8.42
C ASP A 447 25.27 20.35 8.24
N PHE A 448 24.74 20.15 7.03
CA PHE A 448 23.32 20.31 6.70
C PHE A 448 23.08 19.97 5.24
N THR A 449 21.84 19.76 4.84
CA THR A 449 21.46 19.80 3.43
C THR A 449 20.59 21.06 3.21
N PHE A 450 21.13 22.04 2.50
CA PHE A 450 20.39 23.21 2.07
C PHE A 450 20.26 23.18 0.55
N ILE A 451 19.05 22.89 0.07
CA ILE A 451 18.73 22.81 -1.35
C ILE A 451 18.65 24.22 -1.91
N LEU A 452 19.64 24.59 -2.72
CA LEU A 452 19.64 25.86 -3.41
C LEU A 452 18.70 25.84 -4.62
N ASP A 453 18.80 24.76 -5.43
CA ASP A 453 17.94 24.47 -6.57
C ASP A 453 17.91 22.95 -6.87
N ASP A 454 17.22 22.54 -7.98
CA ASP A 454 17.05 21.14 -8.37
C ASP A 454 18.36 20.40 -8.68
N MET A 455 19.49 21.13 -8.79
CA MET A 455 20.80 20.60 -9.20
C MET A 455 21.92 20.89 -8.18
N THR A 456 21.63 21.67 -7.13
CA THR A 456 22.67 22.21 -6.24
C THR A 456 22.23 22.13 -4.78
N ASP A 457 22.90 21.28 -4.03
CA ASP A 457 22.73 21.12 -2.59
C ASP A 457 24.01 21.58 -1.86
N TYR A 458 23.84 22.30 -0.76
CA TYR A 458 24.92 22.71 0.13
C TYR A 458 24.92 21.88 1.39
N HIS A 459 26.09 21.39 1.78
CA HIS A 459 26.28 20.52 2.94
C HIS A 459 27.16 21.14 4.02
N THR A 460 27.92 22.17 3.69
CA THR A 460 28.81 22.88 4.62
C THR A 460 28.68 24.40 4.47
N LEU A 461 29.02 25.15 5.53
CA LEU A 461 29.06 26.62 5.45
C LEU A 461 30.10 27.13 4.42
N ARG A 462 31.02 26.29 4.00
CA ARG A 462 32.04 26.62 2.97
C ARG A 462 31.46 26.59 1.55
N ASP A 463 30.34 25.92 1.36
CA ASP A 463 29.69 25.82 0.06
C ASP A 463 29.07 27.16 -0.36
N PHE A 464 28.69 27.99 0.64
CA PHE A 464 28.21 29.35 0.38
C PHE A 464 29.29 30.26 -0.18
N ARG A 465 29.03 30.83 -1.34
CA ARG A 465 29.90 31.84 -1.99
C ARG A 465 29.70 33.22 -1.37
N SER A 466 28.46 33.55 -1.02
CA SER A 466 28.15 34.81 -0.35
C SER A 466 28.33 34.71 1.16
N ASN A 467 29.13 35.63 1.74
CA ASN A 467 29.23 35.74 3.19
C ASN A 467 27.90 36.14 3.83
N GLU A 468 27.15 37.04 3.16
CA GLU A 468 25.83 37.49 3.62
C GLU A 468 24.81 36.32 3.66
N ALA A 469 24.77 35.51 2.61
CA ALA A 469 23.91 34.30 2.59
C ALA A 469 24.31 33.31 3.68
N ARG A 470 25.61 33.15 3.93
CA ARG A 470 26.13 32.27 4.98
C ARG A 470 25.72 32.71 6.38
N GLU A 471 25.89 33.98 6.70
CA GLU A 471 25.50 34.54 8.00
C GLU A 471 23.99 34.48 8.21
N MET A 472 23.22 34.82 7.18
CA MET A 472 21.75 34.71 7.20
C MET A 472 21.30 33.23 7.35
N PHE A 473 21.97 32.29 6.72
CA PHE A 473 21.69 30.87 6.86
C PHE A 473 21.97 30.36 8.30
N GLN A 474 23.04 30.82 8.93
CA GLN A 474 23.31 30.47 10.33
C GLN A 474 22.22 31.02 11.27
N GLU A 475 21.76 32.25 11.06
CA GLU A 475 20.64 32.83 11.81
C GLU A 475 19.34 32.03 11.55
N TRP A 476 19.06 31.70 10.29
CA TRP A 476 17.90 30.90 9.89
C TRP A 476 17.89 29.53 10.60
N ARG A 477 19.04 28.85 10.67
CA ARG A 477 19.18 27.57 11.40
C ARG A 477 18.79 27.72 12.87
N VAL A 478 19.36 28.70 13.57
CA VAL A 478 19.09 28.91 15.00
C VAL A 478 17.61 29.19 15.24
N ARG A 479 16.99 30.02 14.40
CA ARG A 479 15.56 30.37 14.51
C ARG A 479 14.67 29.18 14.16
N THR A 480 15.02 28.39 13.16
CA THR A 480 14.29 27.16 12.80
C THR A 480 14.29 26.18 13.96
N VAL A 481 15.41 26.00 14.62
CA VAL A 481 15.56 25.19 15.82
C VAL A 481 14.61 25.67 16.94
N GLN A 482 14.61 26.97 17.21
CA GLN A 482 13.73 27.55 18.22
C GLN A 482 12.25 27.41 17.84
N TYR A 483 11.91 27.56 16.55
CA TYR A 483 10.57 27.36 16.02
C TYR A 483 10.07 25.94 16.26
N VAL A 484 10.87 24.92 15.95
CA VAL A 484 10.53 23.50 16.16
C VAL A 484 10.31 23.21 17.64
N LYS A 485 11.14 23.77 18.53
CA LYS A 485 10.96 23.64 19.99
C LYS A 485 9.64 24.25 20.47
N GLU A 486 9.31 25.43 19.99
CA GLU A 486 8.06 26.13 20.35
C GLU A 486 6.84 25.40 19.74
N LEU A 487 6.97 24.81 18.55
CA LEU A 487 5.94 23.98 17.92
C LEU A 487 5.66 22.73 18.77
N GLY A 488 6.69 22.04 19.24
CA GLY A 488 6.55 20.91 20.16
C GLY A 488 5.85 21.29 21.48
N SER A 489 6.14 22.51 22.01
CA SER A 489 5.45 23.03 23.19
C SER A 489 3.97 23.32 22.92
N LEU A 490 3.63 23.85 21.73
CA LEU A 490 2.25 24.08 21.32
C LEU A 490 1.48 22.76 21.19
N GLU A 491 2.08 21.76 20.58
CA GLU A 491 1.46 20.42 20.46
C GLU A 491 1.19 19.80 21.85
N ALA A 492 2.12 19.96 22.79
CA ALA A 492 1.90 19.52 24.17
C ALA A 492 0.70 20.24 24.83
N MET A 493 0.58 21.57 24.60
CA MET A 493 -0.58 22.34 25.10
C MET A 493 -1.90 21.92 24.42
N ARG A 494 -1.89 21.61 23.12
CA ARG A 494 -3.06 21.08 22.39
C ARG A 494 -3.50 19.72 22.92
N LEU A 495 -2.55 18.86 23.23
CA LEU A 495 -2.84 17.55 23.82
C LEU A 495 -3.48 17.68 25.20
N GLU A 496 -2.92 18.54 26.07
CA GLU A 496 -3.49 18.84 27.37
C GLU A 496 -4.90 19.43 27.25
N TYR A 497 -5.09 20.37 26.31
CA TYR A 497 -6.41 20.94 26.01
C TYR A 497 -7.42 19.88 25.59
N SER A 498 -7.02 18.88 24.80
CA SER A 498 -7.93 17.84 24.32
C SER A 498 -8.57 17.06 25.47
N GLY A 499 -7.79 16.72 26.50
CA GLY A 499 -8.22 15.98 27.70
C GLY A 499 -8.82 16.85 28.83
N ALA A 500 -8.78 18.19 28.69
CA ALA A 500 -9.15 19.12 29.75
C ALA A 500 -10.68 19.26 29.94
N THR A 501 -11.10 19.59 31.16
CA THR A 501 -12.50 19.96 31.46
C THR A 501 -12.89 21.29 30.78
N LEU A 502 -14.18 21.56 30.62
CA LEU A 502 -14.68 22.78 29.98
C LEU A 502 -14.09 24.06 30.59
N ALA A 503 -13.97 24.13 31.91
CA ALA A 503 -13.40 25.29 32.62
C ALA A 503 -11.89 25.46 32.35
N GLN A 504 -11.15 24.35 32.26
CA GLN A 504 -9.73 24.38 31.88
C GLN A 504 -9.57 24.79 30.41
N LYS A 505 -10.38 24.24 29.51
CA LYS A 505 -10.40 24.62 28.08
C LYS A 505 -10.60 26.12 27.88
N GLN A 506 -11.51 26.72 28.62
CA GLN A 506 -11.74 28.18 28.55
C GLN A 506 -10.52 29.02 28.97
N ARG A 507 -9.70 28.50 29.90
CA ARG A 507 -8.47 29.17 30.36
C ARG A 507 -7.31 28.99 29.39
N MET A 508 -7.17 27.80 28.82
CA MET A 508 -6.05 27.46 27.92
C MET A 508 -6.22 28.01 26.50
N ALA A 509 -7.46 28.10 26.01
CA ALA A 509 -7.72 28.50 24.63
C ALA A 509 -7.10 29.84 24.19
N PRO A 510 -7.07 30.90 25.01
CA PRO A 510 -6.41 32.16 24.63
C PRO A 510 -4.91 32.03 24.45
N GLU A 511 -4.24 31.25 25.31
CA GLU A 511 -2.80 31.04 25.29
C GLU A 511 -2.39 30.19 24.06
N ILE A 512 -3.11 29.11 23.77
CA ILE A 512 -2.92 28.28 22.58
C ILE A 512 -3.04 29.14 21.32
N ARG A 513 -4.10 29.94 21.20
CA ARG A 513 -4.29 30.83 20.02
C ARG A 513 -3.17 31.87 19.88
N MET A 514 -2.68 32.39 20.98
CA MET A 514 -1.57 33.34 20.97
C MET A 514 -0.28 32.68 20.48
N GLN A 515 -0.02 31.47 20.97
CA GLN A 515 1.15 30.68 20.56
C GLN A 515 1.04 30.26 19.08
N GLU A 516 -0.15 29.84 18.62
CA GLU A 516 -0.44 29.53 17.22
C GLU A 516 -0.14 30.72 16.32
N ALA A 517 -0.68 31.91 16.66
CA ALA A 517 -0.47 33.12 15.88
C ALA A 517 1.01 33.61 15.89
N LYS A 518 1.75 33.36 16.98
CA LYS A 518 3.18 33.62 17.05
C LYS A 518 3.96 32.70 16.11
N LEU A 519 3.68 31.40 16.16
CA LEU A 519 4.36 30.39 15.35
C LEU A 519 4.03 30.54 13.86
N GLU A 520 2.81 30.92 13.51
CA GLU A 520 2.43 31.20 12.13
C GLU A 520 3.29 32.32 11.54
N LYS A 521 3.46 33.44 12.27
CA LYS A 521 4.31 34.56 11.84
C LYS A 521 5.78 34.16 11.75
N GLU A 522 6.26 33.36 12.71
CA GLU A 522 7.65 32.87 12.69
C GLU A 522 7.89 31.95 11.49
N CYS A 523 6.94 31.08 11.17
CA CYS A 523 6.98 30.21 9.99
C CYS A 523 7.07 31.04 8.69
N GLU A 524 6.22 32.07 8.55
CA GLU A 524 6.27 32.98 7.39
C GLU A 524 7.62 33.69 7.29
N SER A 525 8.16 34.16 8.43
CA SER A 525 9.46 34.79 8.50
C SER A 525 10.61 33.89 8.09
N LEU A 526 10.59 32.61 8.55
CA LEU A 526 11.59 31.62 8.20
C LEU A 526 11.54 31.25 6.72
N LEU A 527 10.35 31.08 6.15
CA LEU A 527 10.17 30.83 4.72
C LEU A 527 10.65 31.98 3.84
N GLN A 528 10.42 33.23 4.31
CA GLN A 528 10.91 34.39 3.61
C GLN A 528 12.44 34.49 3.66
N MET A 529 13.03 34.25 4.83
CA MET A 529 14.47 34.24 5.03
C MET A 529 15.18 33.16 4.19
N GLU A 530 14.59 31.98 4.09
CA GLU A 530 15.09 30.91 3.22
C GLU A 530 15.12 31.33 1.74
N LYS A 531 14.07 32.02 1.26
CA LYS A 531 14.04 32.55 -0.11
C LYS A 531 15.11 33.64 -0.32
N GLU A 532 15.31 34.50 0.65
CA GLU A 532 16.31 35.58 0.58
C GLU A 532 17.73 34.99 0.53
N ILE A 533 18.04 33.99 1.33
CA ILE A 533 19.30 33.27 1.30
C ILE A 533 19.57 32.71 -0.12
N ARG A 534 18.59 32.04 -0.73
CA ARG A 534 18.73 31.54 -2.10
C ARG A 534 18.97 32.68 -3.10
N ILE A 535 18.23 33.77 -3.01
CA ILE A 535 18.37 34.88 -3.92
C ILE A 535 19.76 35.52 -3.81
N ILE A 536 20.28 35.71 -2.60
CA ILE A 536 21.59 36.31 -2.35
C ILE A 536 22.68 35.40 -2.90
N GLU A 537 22.59 34.10 -2.63
CA GLU A 537 23.57 33.13 -3.09
C GLU A 537 23.55 33.01 -4.62
N TYR A 538 22.39 32.98 -5.27
CA TYR A 538 22.27 32.97 -6.72
C TYR A 538 22.89 34.21 -7.39
N LYS A 539 22.76 35.36 -6.77
CA LYS A 539 23.38 36.57 -7.30
C LYS A 539 24.91 36.48 -7.26
N GLU A 540 25.47 35.84 -6.25
CA GLU A 540 26.93 35.69 -6.13
C GLU A 540 27.45 34.58 -7.06
N LEU A 541 26.73 33.50 -7.25
CA LEU A 541 27.06 32.44 -8.19
C LEU A 541 27.07 32.88 -9.66
N ASN A 542 26.26 33.90 -9.99
CA ASN A 542 26.15 34.45 -11.35
C ASN A 542 27.04 35.69 -11.60
N ARG A 543 27.86 36.05 -10.66
CA ARG A 543 28.93 37.06 -10.81
C ARG A 543 30.23 36.43 -11.27
#